data_c74fb7121cdf271a434aca5ce658e291
#
_entry.id   c74fb7121cdf271a434aca5ce658e291
#
_cell.length_a   1.000
_cell.length_b   1.000
_cell.length_c   1.000
_cell.angle_alpha   90.00
_cell.angle_beta   90.00
_cell.angle_gamma   90.00
#
_symmetry.space_group_name_H-M   'P 1'
#
loop_
_entity.id
_entity.type
_entity.pdbx_description
1 polymer ?
#
loop_
_entity_poly.entity_id
_entity_poly.type
_entity_poly.pdbx_seq_one_letter_code
_entity_poly.pdbx_strand_id
1 'polypeptide(L)'
;MVTTALIRPVVESDAESLGRVHATCWHETYDNQLSAAALEHLQPARLAAMWRRFSSQGPQYRQVAALVNGEIVGFAGSGPARDADKPAPTEVYFIYLLDAYHGTGIGQQLFDAVIDEGPSCLWVAAENARAHSFYKRNGYAPDGHQQDQEFLGEELHEVRLVRPRSLARRLSLATAE
;
A
#
# COMPACT_ATOMS: atom_id res chain seq x y z
N MET A 1 0.30 6.80 -23.77
CA MET A 1 -0.55 5.60 -23.86
C MET A 1 -1.02 5.25 -22.45
N VAL A 2 -2.31 4.99 -22.25
CA VAL A 2 -2.81 4.50 -20.96
C VAL A 2 -2.40 3.03 -20.85
N THR A 3 -1.53 2.70 -19.90
CA THR A 3 -1.16 1.32 -19.62
C THR A 3 -2.35 0.65 -18.94
N THR A 4 -2.97 -0.32 -19.59
CA THR A 4 -4.07 -1.07 -19.00
C THR A 4 -3.51 -2.12 -18.06
N ALA A 5 -3.85 -2.03 -16.78
CA ALA A 5 -3.52 -3.04 -15.77
C ALA A 5 -4.77 -3.85 -15.40
N LEU A 6 -4.58 -5.12 -15.13
CA LEU A 6 -5.58 -5.97 -14.48
C LEU A 6 -5.33 -5.90 -12.97
N ILE A 7 -6.31 -5.39 -12.20
CA ILE A 7 -6.29 -5.47 -10.75
C ILE A 7 -7.14 -6.63 -10.30
N ARG A 8 -6.56 -7.54 -9.53
CA ARG A 8 -7.28 -8.71 -9.00
C ARG A 8 -6.80 -9.11 -7.60
N PRO A 9 -7.60 -9.84 -6.83
CA PRO A 9 -7.15 -10.42 -5.57
C PRO A 9 -5.88 -11.25 -5.74
N VAL A 10 -5.01 -11.20 -4.74
CA VAL A 10 -3.83 -12.05 -4.63
C VAL A 10 -4.26 -13.49 -4.40
N VAL A 11 -3.59 -14.42 -5.08
CA VAL A 11 -3.73 -15.87 -4.88
C VAL A 11 -2.40 -16.48 -4.48
N GLU A 12 -2.41 -17.68 -3.87
CA GLU A 12 -1.20 -18.32 -3.35
C GLU A 12 -0.12 -18.51 -4.42
N SER A 13 -0.52 -18.80 -5.65
CA SER A 13 0.42 -18.98 -6.78
C SER A 13 1.15 -17.70 -7.19
N ASP A 14 0.73 -16.53 -6.72
CA ASP A 14 1.41 -15.25 -6.96
C ASP A 14 2.64 -15.05 -6.07
N ALA A 15 2.79 -15.84 -5.02
CA ALA A 15 3.75 -15.59 -3.94
C ALA A 15 5.19 -15.37 -4.42
N GLU A 16 5.67 -16.16 -5.38
CA GLU A 16 7.04 -16.03 -5.92
C GLU A 16 7.22 -14.71 -6.69
N SER A 17 6.24 -14.34 -7.52
CA SER A 17 6.27 -13.09 -8.28
C SER A 17 6.14 -11.89 -7.35
N LEU A 18 5.23 -11.95 -6.37
CA LEU A 18 5.08 -10.92 -5.35
C LEU A 18 6.35 -10.76 -4.51
N GLY A 19 7.01 -11.86 -4.15
CA GLY A 19 8.28 -11.81 -3.41
C GLY A 19 9.36 -11.03 -4.17
N ARG A 20 9.49 -11.26 -5.48
CA ARG A 20 10.43 -10.53 -6.34
C ARG A 20 10.06 -9.05 -6.47
N VAL A 21 8.81 -8.75 -6.81
CA VAL A 21 8.34 -7.37 -6.98
C VAL A 21 8.44 -6.59 -5.68
N HIS A 22 8.11 -7.22 -4.55
CA HIS A 22 8.22 -6.61 -3.22
C HIS A 22 9.67 -6.22 -2.90
N ALA A 23 10.63 -7.13 -3.10
CA ALA A 23 12.04 -6.82 -2.90
C ALA A 23 12.49 -5.65 -3.78
N THR A 24 12.14 -5.66 -5.08
CA THR A 24 12.48 -4.58 -6.00
C THR A 24 11.88 -3.24 -5.57
N CYS A 25 10.58 -3.19 -5.27
CA CYS A 25 9.93 -1.95 -4.82
C CYS A 25 10.54 -1.40 -3.54
N TRP A 26 11.00 -2.27 -2.63
CA TRP A 26 11.68 -1.82 -1.41
C TRP A 26 13.03 -1.19 -1.70
N HIS A 27 13.83 -1.78 -2.60
CA HIS A 27 15.07 -1.17 -3.08
C HIS A 27 14.80 0.19 -3.73
N GLU A 28 13.86 0.26 -4.68
CA GLU A 28 13.47 1.51 -5.36
C GLU A 28 13.00 2.61 -4.38
N THR A 29 12.36 2.22 -3.26
CA THR A 29 11.79 3.17 -2.29
C THR A 29 12.78 3.61 -1.23
N TYR A 30 13.61 2.69 -0.73
CA TYR A 30 14.37 2.89 0.51
C TYR A 30 15.90 2.88 0.35
N ASP A 31 16.45 2.76 -0.86
CA ASP A 31 17.91 2.78 -1.11
C ASP A 31 18.63 4.00 -0.51
N ASN A 32 17.92 5.12 -0.35
CA ASN A 32 18.48 6.34 0.25
C ASN A 32 18.13 6.51 1.75
N GLN A 33 17.38 5.59 2.34
CA GLN A 33 16.87 5.69 3.72
C GLN A 33 17.38 4.57 4.61
N LEU A 34 17.67 3.41 4.02
CA LEU A 34 18.19 2.22 4.70
C LEU A 34 19.56 1.86 4.16
N SER A 35 20.40 1.24 4.99
CA SER A 35 21.71 0.79 4.55
C SER A 35 21.62 -0.37 3.55
N ALA A 36 22.63 -0.53 2.71
CA ALA A 36 22.74 -1.68 1.81
C ALA A 36 22.67 -3.00 2.57
N ALA A 37 23.23 -3.09 3.77
CA ALA A 37 23.19 -4.27 4.62
C ALA A 37 21.76 -4.61 5.07
N ALA A 38 20.93 -3.61 5.42
CA ALA A 38 19.53 -3.82 5.75
C ALA A 38 18.76 -4.34 4.53
N LEU A 39 18.96 -3.73 3.37
CA LEU A 39 18.27 -4.11 2.12
C LEU A 39 18.67 -5.51 1.62
N GLU A 40 19.91 -5.98 1.88
CA GLU A 40 20.32 -7.35 1.57
C GLU A 40 19.51 -8.42 2.31
N HIS A 41 18.85 -8.08 3.41
CA HIS A 41 17.92 -8.99 4.11
C HIS A 41 16.58 -9.17 3.41
N LEU A 42 16.26 -8.35 2.40
CA LEU A 42 15.04 -8.45 1.58
C LEU A 42 15.14 -9.59 0.56
N GLN A 43 15.24 -10.80 1.05
CA GLN A 43 15.34 -11.98 0.19
C GLN A 43 13.97 -12.29 -0.44
N PRO A 44 13.84 -12.34 -1.79
CA PRO A 44 12.59 -12.66 -2.47
C PRO A 44 11.90 -13.93 -1.95
N ALA A 45 12.68 -14.96 -1.61
CA ALA A 45 12.14 -16.22 -1.08
C ALA A 45 11.47 -16.05 0.30
N ARG A 46 12.01 -15.19 1.18
CA ARG A 46 11.38 -14.89 2.48
C ARG A 46 10.09 -14.10 2.30
N LEU A 47 10.10 -13.15 1.39
CA LEU A 47 8.91 -12.38 1.04
C LEU A 47 7.84 -13.27 0.38
N ALA A 48 8.22 -14.20 -0.49
CA ALA A 48 7.31 -15.19 -1.06
C ALA A 48 6.66 -16.05 0.03
N ALA A 49 7.43 -16.52 1.02
CA ALA A 49 6.88 -17.27 2.16
C ALA A 49 5.90 -16.44 3.00
N MET A 50 6.15 -15.14 3.17
CA MET A 50 5.21 -14.21 3.80
C MET A 50 3.93 -14.08 2.98
N TRP A 51 4.03 -13.90 1.66
CA TRP A 51 2.88 -13.77 0.76
C TRP A 51 1.98 -15.00 0.73
N ARG A 52 2.53 -16.22 0.83
CA ARG A 52 1.72 -17.44 0.98
C ARG A 52 0.85 -17.41 2.23
N ARG A 53 1.37 -16.88 3.34
CA ARG A 53 0.58 -16.72 4.57
C ARG A 53 -0.45 -15.61 4.46
N PHE A 54 -0.14 -14.52 3.76
CA PHE A 54 -1.06 -13.41 3.58
C PHE A 54 -2.24 -13.77 2.67
N SER A 55 -2.02 -14.55 1.63
CA SER A 55 -3.09 -14.98 0.71
C SER A 55 -4.17 -15.84 1.37
N SER A 56 -3.89 -16.42 2.55
CA SER A 56 -4.84 -17.22 3.33
C SER A 56 -5.54 -16.46 4.46
N GLN A 57 -5.33 -15.15 4.58
CA GLN A 57 -6.00 -14.33 5.59
C GLN A 57 -7.51 -14.21 5.32
N GLY A 58 -8.28 -13.97 6.39
CA GLY A 58 -9.73 -13.86 6.29
C GLY A 58 -10.23 -12.67 5.47
N PRO A 59 -11.55 -12.61 5.20
CA PRO A 59 -12.15 -11.63 4.26
C PRO A 59 -12.05 -10.17 4.72
N GLN A 60 -11.68 -9.92 5.97
CA GLN A 60 -11.41 -8.56 6.47
C GLN A 60 -10.11 -7.97 5.92
N TYR A 61 -9.22 -8.79 5.34
CA TYR A 61 -8.00 -8.37 4.68
C TYR A 61 -8.20 -8.34 3.17
N ARG A 62 -7.96 -7.19 2.56
CA ARG A 62 -8.00 -7.03 1.10
C ARG A 62 -6.58 -6.95 0.59
N GLN A 63 -6.22 -7.83 -0.30
CA GLN A 63 -4.90 -7.88 -0.93
C GLN A 63 -5.08 -8.05 -2.42
N VAL A 64 -4.51 -7.14 -3.19
CA VAL A 64 -4.63 -7.12 -4.65
C VAL A 64 -3.27 -6.98 -5.31
N ALA A 65 -3.16 -7.52 -6.50
CA ALA A 65 -2.02 -7.35 -7.40
C ALA A 65 -2.46 -6.62 -8.68
N ALA A 66 -1.56 -5.80 -9.20
CA ALA A 66 -1.68 -5.19 -10.51
C ALA A 66 -0.82 -5.96 -11.51
N LEU A 67 -1.42 -6.39 -12.62
CA LEU A 67 -0.75 -7.11 -13.68
C LEU A 67 -0.77 -6.30 -14.98
N VAL A 68 0.38 -6.22 -15.64
CA VAL A 68 0.54 -5.67 -16.99
C VAL A 68 1.15 -6.76 -17.86
N ASN A 69 0.50 -7.09 -18.96
CA ASN A 69 0.91 -8.19 -19.87
C ASN A 69 1.10 -9.56 -19.15
N GLY A 70 0.30 -9.79 -18.09
CA GLY A 70 0.38 -11.01 -17.29
C GLY A 70 1.44 -11.02 -16.19
N GLU A 71 2.31 -10.01 -16.10
CA GLU A 71 3.34 -9.87 -15.09
C GLU A 71 2.85 -8.96 -13.94
N ILE A 72 3.11 -9.36 -12.68
CA ILE A 72 2.83 -8.52 -11.52
C ILE A 72 3.81 -7.35 -11.50
N VAL A 73 3.26 -6.13 -11.43
CA VAL A 73 4.04 -4.88 -11.41
C VAL A 73 3.84 -4.06 -10.14
N GLY A 74 2.88 -4.45 -9.30
CA GLY A 74 2.59 -3.78 -8.03
C GLY A 74 1.54 -4.53 -7.24
N PHE A 75 1.33 -4.10 -6.00
CA PHE A 75 0.39 -4.71 -5.09
C PHE A 75 -0.04 -3.73 -4.00
N ALA A 76 -1.18 -3.99 -3.40
CA ALA A 76 -1.69 -3.22 -2.26
C ALA A 76 -2.41 -4.13 -1.27
N GLY A 77 -2.47 -3.67 -0.02
CA GLY A 77 -3.18 -4.38 1.04
C GLY A 77 -3.77 -3.45 2.09
N SER A 78 -4.93 -3.84 2.61
CA SER A 78 -5.62 -3.17 3.71
C SER A 78 -6.31 -4.19 4.63
N GLY A 79 -6.70 -3.72 5.79
CA GLY A 79 -7.44 -4.52 6.77
C GLY A 79 -7.83 -3.69 7.99
N PRO A 80 -8.20 -4.34 9.11
CA PRO A 80 -8.51 -3.65 10.36
C PRO A 80 -7.34 -2.80 10.86
N ALA A 81 -7.61 -1.59 11.35
CA ALA A 81 -6.57 -0.73 11.93
C ALA A 81 -5.92 -1.42 13.14
N ARG A 82 -4.58 -1.40 13.18
CA ARG A 82 -3.75 -2.07 14.17
C ARG A 82 -3.46 -1.21 15.40
N ASP A 83 -3.53 0.11 15.27
CA ASP A 83 -3.27 1.04 16.36
C ASP A 83 -4.30 0.89 17.48
N ALA A 84 -3.85 1.00 18.74
CA ALA A 84 -4.70 0.83 19.91
C ALA A 84 -5.80 1.90 20.01
N ASP A 85 -5.52 3.13 19.57
CA ASP A 85 -6.47 4.24 19.54
C ASP A 85 -7.47 4.19 18.37
N LYS A 86 -7.24 3.30 17.39
CA LYS A 86 -8.10 3.05 16.24
C LYS A 86 -8.62 4.33 15.59
N PRO A 87 -7.75 5.15 14.98
CA PRO A 87 -8.13 6.44 14.39
C PRO A 87 -9.15 6.27 13.24
N ALA A 88 -9.22 5.07 12.66
CA ALA A 88 -10.18 4.67 11.65
C ALA A 88 -10.40 3.15 11.70
N PRO A 89 -11.51 2.60 11.18
CA PRO A 89 -11.74 1.15 11.17
C PRO A 89 -10.81 0.39 10.22
N THR A 90 -10.36 1.03 9.15
CA THR A 90 -9.54 0.43 8.09
C THR A 90 -8.16 1.08 8.03
N GLU A 91 -7.14 0.26 7.90
CA GLU A 91 -5.76 0.71 7.65
C GLU A 91 -5.29 0.20 6.29
N VAL A 92 -4.71 1.08 5.49
CA VAL A 92 -3.92 0.70 4.31
C VAL A 92 -2.54 0.31 4.81
N TYR A 93 -2.20 -0.96 4.69
CA TYR A 93 -0.93 -1.48 5.20
C TYR A 93 0.24 -1.20 4.27
N PHE A 94 0.00 -1.29 2.98
CA PHE A 94 1.01 -1.04 1.94
C PHE A 94 0.38 -0.79 0.57
N ILE A 95 1.07 0.00 -0.23
CA ILE A 95 0.92 0.11 -1.69
C ILE A 95 2.31 0.21 -2.28
N TYR A 96 2.67 -0.72 -3.13
CA TYR A 96 3.93 -0.72 -3.85
C TYR A 96 3.70 -0.92 -5.34
N LEU A 97 4.45 -0.20 -6.15
CA LEU A 97 4.40 -0.25 -7.60
C LEU A 97 5.82 -0.01 -8.11
N LEU A 98 6.28 -0.85 -9.03
CA LEU A 98 7.59 -0.67 -9.67
C LEU A 98 7.70 0.74 -10.29
N ASP A 99 8.86 1.36 -10.16
CA ASP A 99 9.12 2.73 -10.60
C ASP A 99 8.78 2.96 -12.08
N ALA A 100 9.03 1.97 -12.94
CA ALA A 100 8.68 2.01 -14.36
C ALA A 100 7.19 2.25 -14.65
N TYR A 101 6.32 2.02 -13.66
CA TYR A 101 4.86 2.17 -13.79
C TYR A 101 4.31 3.36 -13.01
N HIS A 102 5.19 4.18 -12.41
CA HIS A 102 4.75 5.41 -11.75
C HIS A 102 4.16 6.39 -12.76
N GLY A 103 3.15 7.16 -12.34
CA GLY A 103 2.46 8.11 -13.21
C GLY A 103 1.50 7.52 -14.23
N THR A 104 1.33 6.19 -14.28
CA THR A 104 0.42 5.50 -15.22
C THR A 104 -1.03 5.38 -14.74
N GLY A 105 -1.31 5.75 -13.48
CA GLY A 105 -2.62 5.58 -12.85
C GLY A 105 -2.83 4.23 -12.16
N ILE A 106 -1.90 3.28 -12.29
CA ILE A 106 -2.00 1.94 -11.67
C ILE A 106 -2.01 2.03 -10.14
N GLY A 107 -1.19 2.92 -9.56
CA GLY A 107 -1.19 3.14 -8.11
C GLY A 107 -2.56 3.58 -7.57
N GLN A 108 -3.30 4.40 -8.31
CA GLN A 108 -4.67 4.77 -7.94
C GLN A 108 -5.63 3.58 -8.03
N GLN A 109 -5.53 2.77 -9.09
CA GLN A 109 -6.36 1.57 -9.23
C GLN A 109 -6.12 0.56 -8.10
N LEU A 110 -4.86 0.36 -7.70
CA LEU A 110 -4.50 -0.47 -6.54
C LEU A 110 -5.13 0.07 -5.25
N PHE A 111 -5.00 1.38 -5.03
CA PHE A 111 -5.56 2.04 -3.86
C PHE A 111 -7.09 1.89 -3.80
N ASP A 112 -7.79 2.18 -4.89
CA ASP A 112 -9.25 2.11 -4.97
C ASP A 112 -9.77 0.69 -4.77
N ALA A 113 -8.96 -0.33 -5.10
CA ALA A 113 -9.33 -1.73 -4.92
C ALA A 113 -9.24 -2.22 -3.47
N VAL A 114 -8.43 -1.57 -2.62
CA VAL A 114 -8.23 -2.01 -1.22
C VAL A 114 -8.96 -1.18 -0.19
N ILE A 115 -9.51 -0.03 -0.55
CA ILE A 115 -10.29 0.80 0.37
C ILE A 115 -11.69 1.11 -0.19
N ASP A 116 -12.58 1.46 0.71
CA ASP A 116 -13.91 2.00 0.40
C ASP A 116 -13.98 3.50 0.76
N GLU A 117 -15.19 4.06 0.72
CA GLU A 117 -15.44 5.47 1.07
C GLU A 117 -15.40 5.75 2.58
N GLY A 118 -15.24 4.72 3.39
CA GLY A 118 -15.15 4.84 4.84
C GLY A 118 -13.88 5.54 5.31
N PRO A 119 -13.84 5.91 6.61
CA PRO A 119 -12.62 6.41 7.23
C PRO A 119 -11.51 5.36 7.15
N SER A 120 -10.29 5.82 6.88
CA SER A 120 -9.12 4.96 6.84
C SER A 120 -7.87 5.68 7.32
N CYS A 121 -6.87 4.93 7.76
CA CYS A 121 -5.59 5.44 8.19
C CYS A 121 -4.44 4.66 7.53
N LEU A 122 -3.24 5.17 7.68
CA LEU A 122 -2.01 4.51 7.24
C LEU A 122 -0.81 5.12 7.94
N TRP A 123 0.29 4.38 7.93
CA TRP A 123 1.61 4.86 8.29
C TRP A 123 2.45 5.02 7.03
N VAL A 124 3.24 6.08 6.95
CA VAL A 124 4.10 6.38 5.81
C VAL A 124 5.43 6.94 6.28
N ALA A 125 6.53 6.52 5.65
CA ALA A 125 7.85 7.06 5.92
C ALA A 125 7.85 8.58 5.76
N ALA A 126 8.34 9.32 6.77
CA ALA A 126 8.30 10.78 6.81
C ALA A 126 8.97 11.43 5.60
N GLU A 127 10.06 10.83 5.11
CA GLU A 127 10.85 11.32 3.97
C GLU A 127 10.28 10.94 2.58
N ASN A 128 9.19 10.14 2.52
CA ASN A 128 8.61 9.71 1.25
C ASN A 128 7.65 10.75 0.67
N ALA A 129 8.20 11.84 0.10
CA ALA A 129 7.43 12.96 -0.45
C ALA A 129 6.43 12.54 -1.54
N ARG A 130 6.76 11.50 -2.34
CA ARG A 130 5.88 10.95 -3.37
C ARG A 130 4.64 10.32 -2.75
N ALA A 131 4.81 9.49 -1.74
CA ALA A 131 3.70 8.86 -1.03
C ALA A 131 2.82 9.90 -0.33
N HIS A 132 3.42 10.89 0.35
CA HIS A 132 2.69 11.99 0.96
C HIS A 132 1.83 12.74 -0.07
N SER A 133 2.38 13.06 -1.24
CA SER A 133 1.64 13.73 -2.32
C SER A 133 0.49 12.86 -2.84
N PHE A 134 0.71 11.55 -2.97
CA PHE A 134 -0.33 10.60 -3.39
C PHE A 134 -1.47 10.53 -2.38
N TYR A 135 -1.18 10.32 -1.10
CA TYR A 135 -2.20 10.21 -0.07
C TYR A 135 -2.94 11.53 0.17
N LYS A 136 -2.25 12.67 0.09
CA LYS A 136 -2.90 13.98 0.15
C LYS A 136 -3.98 14.16 -0.93
N ARG A 137 -3.69 13.75 -2.18
CA ARG A 137 -4.70 13.78 -3.27
C ARG A 137 -5.89 12.84 -3.01
N ASN A 138 -5.68 11.80 -2.21
CA ASN A 138 -6.71 10.86 -1.80
C ASN A 138 -7.41 11.23 -0.48
N GLY A 139 -7.22 12.48 0.00
CA GLY A 139 -7.94 13.03 1.14
C GLY A 139 -7.34 12.72 2.51
N TYR A 140 -6.10 12.20 2.56
CA TYR A 140 -5.41 11.98 3.82
C TYR A 140 -4.69 13.23 4.32
N ALA A 141 -4.63 13.37 5.63
CA ALA A 141 -3.86 14.40 6.32
C ALA A 141 -3.18 13.82 7.58
N PRO A 142 -2.04 14.37 8.00
CA PRO A 142 -1.42 13.99 9.27
C PRO A 142 -2.37 14.26 10.44
N ASP A 143 -2.41 13.33 11.40
CA ASP A 143 -3.17 13.51 12.65
C ASP A 143 -2.28 13.85 13.85
N GLY A 144 -0.99 14.06 13.61
CA GLY A 144 0.00 14.43 14.61
C GLY A 144 0.74 13.25 15.26
N HIS A 145 0.35 12.00 14.96
CA HIS A 145 1.06 10.83 15.47
C HIS A 145 2.27 10.48 14.59
N GLN A 146 3.36 10.13 15.28
CA GLN A 146 4.63 9.71 14.67
C GLN A 146 5.16 8.51 15.43
N GLN A 147 5.94 7.66 14.77
CA GLN A 147 6.62 6.53 15.38
C GLN A 147 7.96 6.25 14.69
N ASP A 148 8.85 5.62 15.42
CA ASP A 148 10.05 5.00 14.86
C ASP A 148 9.78 3.50 14.78
N GLN A 149 9.66 2.99 13.56
CA GLN A 149 9.44 1.58 13.29
C GLN A 149 10.78 0.89 13.06
N GLU A 150 11.09 -0.12 13.88
CA GLU A 150 12.24 -0.97 13.59
C GLU A 150 11.95 -1.79 12.33
N PHE A 151 12.82 -1.61 11.34
CA PHE A 151 12.75 -2.33 10.08
C PHE A 151 14.13 -2.80 9.65
N LEU A 152 14.31 -4.11 9.51
CA LEU A 152 15.56 -4.76 9.12
C LEU A 152 16.76 -4.37 10.01
N GLY A 153 16.52 -4.09 11.29
CA GLY A 153 17.54 -3.68 12.24
C GLY A 153 17.88 -2.19 12.22
N GLU A 154 17.14 -1.39 11.48
CA GLU A 154 17.25 0.07 11.41
C GLU A 154 15.93 0.74 11.76
N GLU A 155 15.97 1.99 12.19
CA GLU A 155 14.78 2.78 12.50
C GLU A 155 14.30 3.53 11.27
N LEU A 156 13.02 3.34 10.93
CA LEU A 156 12.31 4.11 9.92
C LEU A 156 11.33 5.05 10.61
N HIS A 157 11.53 6.35 10.46
CA HIS A 157 10.62 7.35 11.00
C HIS A 157 9.35 7.44 10.15
N GLU A 158 8.19 7.23 10.77
CA GLU A 158 6.90 7.24 10.09
C GLU A 158 5.95 8.26 10.71
N VAL A 159 5.07 8.80 9.88
CA VAL A 159 3.96 9.65 10.29
C VAL A 159 2.64 9.00 9.95
N ARG A 160 1.65 9.16 10.83
CA ARG A 160 0.31 8.65 10.60
C ARG A 160 -0.52 9.64 9.80
N LEU A 161 -1.17 9.13 8.75
CA LEU A 161 -2.13 9.87 7.95
C LEU A 161 -3.52 9.27 8.15
N VAL A 162 -4.53 10.12 8.27
CA VAL A 162 -5.93 9.73 8.44
C VAL A 162 -6.79 10.40 7.39
N ARG A 163 -7.71 9.65 6.83
CA ARG A 163 -8.75 10.12 5.92
C ARG A 163 -10.10 9.97 6.60
N PRO A 164 -10.87 11.05 6.79
CA PRO A 164 -12.25 10.97 7.24
C PRO A 164 -13.13 10.33 6.15
N ARG A 165 -14.36 10.00 6.48
CA ARG A 165 -15.33 9.50 5.49
C ARG A 165 -15.46 10.49 4.33
N SER A 166 -15.34 10.00 3.09
CA SER A 166 -15.52 10.84 1.91
C SER A 166 -16.95 11.38 1.84
N LEU A 167 -17.08 12.71 1.72
CA LEU A 167 -18.38 13.37 1.54
C LEU A 167 -18.80 13.44 0.06
N ALA A 168 -17.94 13.06 -0.87
CA ALA A 168 -18.10 13.34 -2.29
C ALA A 168 -19.28 12.62 -2.97
N ARG A 169 -19.80 11.51 -2.42
CA ARG A 169 -20.96 10.79 -3.01
C ARG A 169 -22.33 11.16 -2.44
N ARG A 170 -22.40 11.94 -1.37
CA ARG A 170 -23.73 12.39 -0.87
C ARG A 170 -24.46 13.35 -1.81
N LEU A 171 -23.73 14.07 -2.67
CA LEU A 171 -24.30 15.02 -3.63
C LEU A 171 -24.85 14.36 -4.90
N SER A 172 -24.39 13.16 -5.25
CA SER A 172 -24.87 12.46 -6.46
C SER A 172 -26.18 11.69 -6.26
N LEU A 173 -26.56 11.39 -5.00
CA LEU A 173 -27.82 10.71 -4.69
C LEU A 173 -28.97 11.69 -4.35
N ALA A 174 -28.66 12.96 -4.07
CA ALA A 174 -29.65 13.99 -3.75
C ALA A 174 -30.22 14.73 -4.98
N THR A 175 -29.71 14.46 -6.18
CA THR A 175 -30.18 15.07 -7.44
C THR A 175 -30.94 14.10 -8.35
N ALA A 176 -31.34 12.93 -7.83
CA ALA A 176 -32.10 11.90 -8.56
C ALA A 176 -33.52 11.66 -7.96
N GLU A 177 -34.13 12.71 -7.36
CA GLU A 177 -35.58 12.74 -7.07
C GLU A 177 -36.25 13.84 -7.85
#